data_b7d291ac9fcb4b442c55772cfef7f0b1
#
_entry.id   b7d291ac9fcb4b442c55772cfef7f0b1
#
_cell.length_a   1.000
_cell.length_b   1.000
_cell.length_c   1.000
_cell.angle_alpha   90.00
_cell.angle_beta   90.00
_cell.angle_gamma   90.00
#
_symmetry.space_group_name_H-M   'P 1'
#
loop_
_entity.id
_entity.type
_entity.pdbx_description
1 polymer ?
#
loop_
_entity_poly.entity_id
_entity_poly.type
_entity_poly.pdbx_seq_one_letter_code
_entity_poly.pdbx_strand_id
1 'polypeptide(L)'
;CESIPSCALRCYGSKFRQQHPIDQYIVDFVCLSAQLIVEVDGDVHQYQMDKDAERQLLLEQKKGYKVLRFSNDEVLNNVEKVVETITSEIERREKVLTLGEDLGGERISVFTTRPDTIFGVTFMTLAPELDLVNEITTPEQKAEVDAYIAATAKRSERERMADVKTISGAFTGAYAEHPFTKEPIPIWIGDYVLAGYGTGAVMAVPCGDQRDYDFAKHFGIEIPNIFEGVDISEAAHTDKD
;
A
#
# COMPACT_ATOMS: atom_id res chain seq x y z
N CYS A 1 25.37 9.67 16.17
CA CYS A 1 24.39 9.64 15.05
C CYS A 1 23.37 10.77 15.18
N GLU A 2 23.80 12.04 14.99
CA GLU A 2 22.95 13.23 15.22
C GLU A 2 22.75 14.10 13.98
N SER A 3 22.69 13.57 12.76
CA SER A 3 22.72 14.50 11.62
C SER A 3 21.93 14.14 10.37
N ILE A 4 20.88 13.35 10.44
CA ILE A 4 19.89 13.36 9.37
C ILE A 4 18.70 14.20 9.86
N PRO A 5 18.42 15.39 9.26
CA PRO A 5 17.28 16.20 9.67
C PRO A 5 16.00 15.41 9.52
N SER A 6 15.09 15.50 10.49
CA SER A 6 13.80 14.80 10.48
C SER A 6 12.92 15.12 9.26
N CYS A 7 13.22 16.22 8.54
CA CYS A 7 12.58 16.57 7.28
C CYS A 7 13.07 15.75 6.08
N ALA A 8 14.32 15.24 6.09
CA ALA A 8 14.84 14.37 5.05
C ALA A 8 14.23 12.94 5.09
N LEU A 9 13.58 12.59 6.20
CA LEU A 9 12.92 11.29 6.39
C LEU A 9 11.50 11.21 5.79
N ARG A 10 11.07 12.24 5.07
CA ARG A 10 9.83 12.28 4.29
C ARG A 10 10.16 12.38 2.80
N CYS A 11 10.74 11.33 2.24
CA CYS A 11 10.89 11.25 0.79
C CYS A 11 9.54 10.86 0.18
N TYR A 12 8.95 11.75 -0.61
CA TYR A 12 7.73 11.50 -1.42
C TYR A 12 6.55 10.87 -0.65
N GLY A 13 6.25 11.36 0.57
CA GLY A 13 5.11 10.87 1.36
C GLY A 13 5.36 9.57 2.13
N SER A 14 6.44 8.84 1.83
CA SER A 14 6.79 7.59 2.51
C SER A 14 7.34 7.84 3.91
N LYS A 15 6.83 7.08 4.91
CA LYS A 15 7.23 7.21 6.32
C LYS A 15 8.35 6.26 6.66
N PHE A 16 9.50 6.78 7.07
CA PHE A 16 10.58 5.99 7.65
C PHE A 16 10.45 5.89 9.17
N ARG A 17 10.70 4.69 9.70
CA ARG A 17 10.89 4.44 11.12
C ARG A 17 12.38 4.29 11.42
N GLN A 18 12.84 4.90 12.50
CA GLN A 18 14.22 4.78 12.95
C GLN A 18 14.37 3.64 13.97
N GLN A 19 15.54 3.02 14.00
CA GLN A 19 15.91 1.99 14.99
C GLN A 19 14.81 0.95 15.17
N HIS A 20 14.31 0.42 14.03
CA HIS A 20 13.16 -0.47 14.04
C HIS A 20 13.59 -1.93 14.16
N PRO A 21 13.01 -2.72 15.10
CA PRO A 21 13.30 -4.13 15.19
C PRO A 21 12.61 -4.90 14.06
N ILE A 22 13.39 -5.74 13.37
CA ILE A 22 12.92 -6.74 12.41
C ILE A 22 13.52 -8.07 12.84
N ASP A 23 12.70 -8.98 13.36
CA ASP A 23 13.12 -10.21 14.04
C ASP A 23 14.12 -9.92 15.17
N GLN A 24 15.33 -10.49 15.06
CA GLN A 24 16.42 -10.32 16.02
C GLN A 24 17.35 -9.13 15.71
N TYR A 25 17.06 -8.38 14.63
CA TYR A 25 17.91 -7.29 14.18
C TYR A 25 17.23 -5.94 14.37
N ILE A 26 18.03 -4.92 14.67
CA ILE A 26 17.58 -3.52 14.67
C ILE A 26 18.18 -2.87 13.42
N VAL A 27 17.34 -2.26 12.59
CA VAL A 27 17.74 -1.55 11.38
C VAL A 27 17.70 -0.04 11.62
N ASP A 28 18.61 0.73 10.99
CA ASP A 28 18.71 2.17 11.24
C ASP A 28 17.45 2.89 10.79
N PHE A 29 17.03 2.64 9.56
CA PHE A 29 15.81 3.22 8.99
C PHE A 29 15.07 2.16 8.17
N VAL A 30 13.75 2.13 8.28
CA VAL A 30 12.90 1.26 7.46
C VAL A 30 11.69 2.01 6.97
N CYS A 31 11.44 1.90 5.67
CA CYS A 31 10.16 2.22 5.04
C CYS A 31 9.39 0.91 4.88
N LEU A 32 8.37 0.69 5.70
CA LEU A 32 7.58 -0.54 5.65
C LEU A 32 6.75 -0.63 4.37
N SER A 33 6.25 0.50 3.86
CA SER A 33 5.46 0.55 2.62
C SER A 33 6.26 0.11 1.39
N ALA A 34 7.49 0.58 1.26
CA ALA A 34 8.37 0.20 0.17
C ALA A 34 9.19 -1.07 0.46
N GLN A 35 9.06 -1.67 1.65
CA GLN A 35 9.94 -2.76 2.11
C GLN A 35 11.43 -2.43 1.90
N LEU A 36 11.81 -1.21 2.26
CA LEU A 36 13.14 -0.67 2.05
C LEU A 36 13.81 -0.39 3.39
N ILE A 37 15.00 -0.94 3.57
CA ILE A 37 15.86 -0.68 4.71
C ILE A 37 17.00 0.21 4.25
N VAL A 38 17.33 1.23 5.03
CA VAL A 38 18.49 2.09 4.81
C VAL A 38 19.37 2.00 6.04
N GLU A 39 20.61 1.58 5.85
CA GLU A 39 21.65 1.49 6.88
C GLU A 39 22.77 2.49 6.57
N VAL A 40 23.27 3.12 7.62
CA VAL A 40 24.38 4.07 7.52
C VAL A 40 25.59 3.46 8.22
N ASP A 41 26.54 2.96 7.41
CA ASP A 41 27.72 2.29 7.93
C ASP A 41 28.80 3.31 8.32
N GLY A 42 29.29 3.21 9.56
CA GLY A 42 30.46 3.93 10.02
C GLY A 42 31.75 3.32 9.47
N ASP A 43 32.79 4.17 9.37
CA ASP A 43 34.13 3.81 8.88
C ASP A 43 34.85 2.79 9.76
N VAL A 44 34.45 1.61 9.97
CA VAL A 44 35.31 0.50 10.46
C VAL A 44 34.50 -0.79 10.59
N HIS A 45 34.77 -1.85 9.81
CA HIS A 45 35.17 -3.16 10.36
C HIS A 45 35.17 -4.25 9.30
N GLN A 46 36.35 -4.63 8.88
CA GLN A 46 36.62 -5.83 8.05
C GLN A 46 36.37 -7.17 8.79
N TYR A 47 35.81 -7.16 10.00
CA TYR A 47 35.74 -8.37 10.85
C TYR A 47 34.37 -9.02 11.02
N GLN A 48 33.31 -8.56 10.30
CA GLN A 48 31.98 -9.16 10.45
C GLN A 48 31.32 -9.59 9.14
N MET A 49 32.08 -9.77 8.06
CA MET A 49 31.54 -10.07 6.72
C MET A 49 30.58 -11.27 6.68
N ASP A 50 30.83 -12.32 7.46
CA ASP A 50 29.99 -13.53 7.42
C ASP A 50 28.63 -13.30 8.11
N LYS A 51 28.58 -12.57 9.22
CA LYS A 51 27.33 -12.26 9.93
C LYS A 51 26.48 -11.23 9.20
N ASP A 52 27.14 -10.29 8.54
CA ASP A 52 26.46 -9.26 7.74
C ASP A 52 25.85 -9.85 6.47
N ALA A 53 26.54 -10.83 5.84
CA ALA A 53 26.00 -11.57 4.71
C ALA A 53 24.77 -12.42 5.10
N GLU A 54 24.81 -13.10 6.24
CA GLU A 54 23.68 -13.88 6.75
C GLU A 54 22.49 -12.99 7.12
N ARG A 55 22.74 -11.84 7.76
CA ARG A 55 21.73 -10.82 8.07
C ARG A 55 21.07 -10.28 6.82
N GLN A 56 21.87 -9.90 5.81
CA GLN A 56 21.38 -9.39 4.55
C GLN A 56 20.54 -10.44 3.81
N LEU A 57 21.01 -11.69 3.75
CA LEU A 57 20.29 -12.79 3.14
C LEU A 57 18.92 -13.01 3.80
N LEU A 58 18.86 -12.92 5.12
CA LEU A 58 17.62 -13.09 5.86
C LEU A 58 16.65 -11.94 5.57
N LEU A 59 17.10 -10.71 5.61
CA LEU A 59 16.28 -9.53 5.35
C LEU A 59 15.80 -9.48 3.90
N GLU A 60 16.65 -9.78 2.93
CA GLU A 60 16.31 -9.72 1.51
C GLU A 60 15.52 -10.94 1.04
N GLN A 61 15.95 -12.17 1.34
CA GLN A 61 15.32 -13.39 0.80
C GLN A 61 14.13 -13.88 1.61
N LYS A 62 14.19 -13.82 2.95
CA LYS A 62 13.08 -14.31 3.78
C LYS A 62 12.01 -13.27 4.06
N LYS A 63 12.37 -11.98 4.08
CA LYS A 63 11.44 -10.89 4.45
C LYS A 63 11.12 -9.95 3.31
N GLY A 64 11.75 -10.11 2.14
CA GLY A 64 11.47 -9.31 0.95
C GLY A 64 11.94 -7.86 1.00
N TYR A 65 12.72 -7.47 2.04
CA TYR A 65 13.27 -6.13 2.13
C TYR A 65 14.43 -5.94 1.16
N LYS A 66 14.53 -4.72 0.61
CA LYS A 66 15.77 -4.25 -0.03
C LYS A 66 16.59 -3.49 0.99
N VAL A 67 17.89 -3.78 1.05
CA VAL A 67 18.80 -3.06 1.93
C VAL A 67 19.66 -2.14 1.09
N LEU A 68 19.62 -0.84 1.38
CA LEU A 68 20.55 0.16 0.87
C LEU A 68 21.52 0.54 1.98
N ARG A 69 22.79 0.55 1.67
CA ARG A 69 23.86 0.95 2.59
C ARG A 69 24.56 2.18 2.07
N PHE A 70 24.78 3.14 2.94
CA PHE A 70 25.51 4.35 2.66
C PHE A 70 26.58 4.54 3.73
N SER A 71 27.76 4.95 3.32
CA SER A 71 28.81 5.34 4.27
C SER A 71 28.49 6.70 4.90
N ASN A 72 29.06 6.97 6.09
CA ASN A 72 28.94 8.28 6.71
C ASN A 72 29.44 9.42 5.80
N ASP A 73 30.48 9.17 5.03
CA ASP A 73 31.02 10.15 4.08
C ASP A 73 30.06 10.46 2.94
N GLU A 74 29.35 9.47 2.41
CA GLU A 74 28.31 9.69 1.39
C GLU A 74 27.16 10.51 1.94
N VAL A 75 26.71 10.20 3.17
CA VAL A 75 25.61 10.94 3.82
C VAL A 75 26.02 12.39 4.12
N LEU A 76 27.25 12.63 4.56
CA LEU A 76 27.71 13.97 4.94
C LEU A 76 28.06 14.84 3.74
N ASN A 77 28.63 14.27 2.69
CA ASN A 77 29.16 15.02 1.55
C ASN A 77 28.22 15.05 0.34
N ASN A 78 27.28 14.09 0.22
CA ASN A 78 26.41 13.90 -0.94
C ASN A 78 24.98 13.55 -0.55
N VAL A 79 24.42 14.23 0.45
CA VAL A 79 23.05 13.92 0.96
C VAL A 79 21.98 13.95 -0.14
N GLU A 80 22.10 14.84 -1.12
CA GLU A 80 21.18 14.93 -2.25
C GLU A 80 21.16 13.65 -3.08
N LYS A 81 22.33 13.09 -3.39
CA LYS A 81 22.47 11.84 -4.12
C LYS A 81 21.95 10.64 -3.32
N VAL A 82 22.16 10.64 -2.00
CA VAL A 82 21.62 9.61 -1.10
C VAL A 82 20.09 9.64 -1.15
N VAL A 83 19.49 10.82 -1.01
CA VAL A 83 18.05 11.03 -1.09
C VAL A 83 17.50 10.63 -2.45
N GLU A 84 18.16 11.01 -3.54
CA GLU A 84 17.78 10.62 -4.91
C GLU A 84 17.81 9.10 -5.10
N THR A 85 18.84 8.42 -4.59
CA THR A 85 18.95 6.95 -4.66
C THR A 85 17.81 6.27 -3.88
N ILE A 86 17.52 6.75 -2.67
CA ILE A 86 16.43 6.24 -1.84
C ILE A 86 15.09 6.45 -2.55
N THR A 87 14.86 7.65 -3.08
CA THR A 87 13.62 8.00 -3.79
C THR A 87 13.43 7.13 -5.04
N SER A 88 14.47 6.99 -5.84
CA SER A 88 14.42 6.14 -7.05
C SER A 88 14.16 4.68 -6.72
N GLU A 89 14.70 4.17 -5.60
CA GLU A 89 14.43 2.79 -5.17
C GLU A 89 13.01 2.63 -4.62
N ILE A 90 12.47 3.62 -3.91
CA ILE A 90 11.06 3.63 -3.50
C ILE A 90 10.17 3.59 -4.73
N GLU A 91 10.36 4.52 -5.67
CA GLU A 91 9.60 4.58 -6.91
C GLU A 91 9.71 3.28 -7.73
N ARG A 92 10.90 2.69 -7.79
CA ARG A 92 11.11 1.41 -8.47
C ARG A 92 10.33 0.28 -7.81
N ARG A 93 10.31 0.22 -6.48
CA ARG A 93 9.61 -0.81 -5.73
C ARG A 93 8.10 -0.60 -5.74
N GLU A 94 7.64 0.61 -5.70
CA GLU A 94 6.24 0.96 -5.90
C GLU A 94 5.79 0.65 -7.34
N LYS A 95 6.67 0.79 -8.34
CA LYS A 95 6.41 0.43 -9.75
C LYS A 95 6.40 -1.09 -10.02
N VAL A 96 7.01 -1.92 -9.19
CA VAL A 96 7.03 -3.39 -9.38
C VAL A 96 5.63 -4.01 -9.20
N LEU A 97 4.69 -3.33 -8.57
CA LEU A 97 3.27 -3.72 -8.57
C LEU A 97 2.51 -3.29 -9.83
N THR A 98 3.19 -2.63 -10.78
CA THR A 98 2.61 -2.20 -12.06
C THR A 98 3.13 -3.05 -13.22
N LEU A 99 2.98 -4.38 -13.15
CA LEU A 99 3.19 -5.25 -14.31
C LEU A 99 1.92 -5.25 -15.17
N GLY A 100 1.82 -4.28 -16.06
CA GLY A 100 0.90 -4.23 -17.17
C GLY A 100 1.52 -3.42 -18.29
N GLU A 101 1.69 -4.05 -19.45
CA GLU A 101 2.27 -3.44 -20.64
C GLU A 101 1.51 -2.17 -21.05
N ASP A 102 2.23 -1.19 -21.61
CA ASP A 102 1.75 0.07 -22.18
C ASP A 102 0.55 -0.10 -23.14
N LEU A 103 -0.64 0.09 -22.64
CA LEU A 103 -1.86 0.28 -23.43
C LEU A 103 -2.55 1.61 -23.09
N GLY A 104 -1.78 2.69 -22.84
CA GLY A 104 -2.32 4.06 -22.83
C GLY A 104 -3.44 4.37 -21.81
N GLY A 105 -3.67 3.50 -20.82
CA GLY A 105 -4.65 3.70 -19.74
C GLY A 105 -4.01 4.27 -18.48
N GLU A 106 -4.77 5.06 -17.74
CA GLU A 106 -4.34 5.52 -16.41
C GLU A 106 -4.17 4.34 -15.45
N ARG A 107 -3.10 4.39 -14.65
CA ARG A 107 -2.76 3.31 -13.73
C ARG A 107 -3.19 3.68 -12.32
N ILE A 108 -3.91 2.78 -11.64
CA ILE A 108 -4.25 2.92 -10.23
C ILE A 108 -3.25 2.11 -9.41
N SER A 109 -2.44 2.81 -8.61
CA SER A 109 -1.51 2.16 -7.68
C SER A 109 -2.22 1.87 -6.37
N VAL A 110 -2.12 0.64 -5.88
CA VAL A 110 -2.63 0.23 -4.58
C VAL A 110 -1.49 -0.19 -3.65
N PHE A 111 -1.65 0.07 -2.36
CA PHE A 111 -0.76 -0.46 -1.34
C PHE A 111 -1.42 -1.67 -0.65
N THR A 112 -0.70 -2.77 -0.57
CA THR A 112 -1.17 -3.96 0.15
C THR A 112 -0.06 -4.60 0.98
N THR A 113 -0.42 -5.12 2.15
CA THR A 113 0.45 -5.98 2.97
C THR A 113 0.26 -7.46 2.68
N ARG A 114 -0.74 -7.80 1.85
CA ARG A 114 -1.12 -9.18 1.48
C ARG A 114 -1.18 -9.33 -0.04
N PRO A 115 -0.05 -9.27 -0.75
CA PRO A 115 -0.03 -9.45 -2.21
C PRO A 115 -0.43 -10.87 -2.64
N ASP A 116 -0.33 -11.83 -1.74
CA ASP A 116 -0.75 -13.23 -1.91
C ASP A 116 -2.25 -13.38 -2.17
N THR A 117 -3.07 -12.44 -1.67
CA THR A 117 -4.53 -12.49 -1.81
C THR A 117 -5.06 -11.84 -3.09
N ILE A 118 -4.19 -11.43 -4.01
CA ILE A 118 -4.58 -10.67 -5.21
C ILE A 118 -5.63 -11.39 -6.08
N PHE A 119 -5.63 -12.70 -6.12
CA PHE A 119 -6.64 -13.47 -6.85
C PHE A 119 -8.02 -13.49 -6.19
N GLY A 120 -8.15 -12.98 -4.97
CA GLY A 120 -9.42 -12.78 -4.28
C GLY A 120 -9.98 -11.36 -4.42
N VAL A 121 -9.33 -10.50 -5.21
CA VAL A 121 -9.79 -9.13 -5.46
C VAL A 121 -11.02 -9.16 -6.34
N THR A 122 -12.11 -8.55 -5.89
CA THR A 122 -13.37 -8.47 -6.62
C THR A 122 -13.85 -7.06 -6.87
N PHE A 123 -13.30 -6.09 -6.16
CA PHE A 123 -13.54 -4.67 -6.41
C PHE A 123 -12.38 -3.82 -5.92
N MET A 124 -12.35 -2.58 -6.35
CA MET A 124 -11.44 -1.57 -5.83
C MET A 124 -12.23 -0.48 -5.13
N THR A 125 -11.67 0.08 -4.06
CA THR A 125 -12.26 1.23 -3.38
C THR A 125 -11.28 2.38 -3.34
N LEU A 126 -11.74 3.55 -3.80
CA LEU A 126 -10.99 4.79 -3.76
C LEU A 126 -11.48 5.69 -2.63
N ALA A 127 -10.58 6.51 -2.11
CA ALA A 127 -10.97 7.62 -1.23
C ALA A 127 -11.80 8.64 -2.01
N PRO A 128 -12.94 9.10 -1.47
CA PRO A 128 -13.84 10.03 -2.18
C PRO A 128 -13.18 11.37 -2.55
N GLU A 129 -12.07 11.72 -1.89
CA GLU A 129 -11.35 12.98 -2.08
C GLU A 129 -10.29 12.92 -3.21
N LEU A 130 -10.06 11.76 -3.83
CA LEU A 130 -9.09 11.65 -4.92
C LEU A 130 -9.60 12.32 -6.19
N ASP A 131 -8.75 13.11 -6.84
CA ASP A 131 -9.05 13.77 -8.12
C ASP A 131 -9.45 12.75 -9.20
N LEU A 132 -8.79 11.59 -9.20
CA LEU A 132 -9.07 10.46 -10.09
C LEU A 132 -10.54 10.05 -10.10
N VAL A 133 -11.25 10.16 -8.96
CA VAL A 133 -12.68 9.81 -8.87
C VAL A 133 -13.50 10.63 -9.84
N ASN A 134 -13.20 11.94 -9.97
CA ASN A 134 -13.90 12.82 -10.91
C ASN A 134 -13.61 12.49 -12.37
N GLU A 135 -12.40 11.99 -12.64
CA GLU A 135 -11.94 11.68 -14.01
C GLU A 135 -12.54 10.38 -14.52
N ILE A 136 -12.64 9.36 -13.66
CA ILE A 136 -13.13 8.03 -14.06
C ILE A 136 -14.64 7.83 -13.90
N THR A 137 -15.33 8.70 -13.14
CA THR A 137 -16.77 8.56 -12.91
C THR A 137 -17.55 8.74 -14.20
N THR A 138 -18.36 7.72 -14.53
CA THR A 138 -19.19 7.79 -15.75
C THR A 138 -20.33 8.80 -15.58
N PRO A 139 -20.84 9.38 -16.70
CA PRO A 139 -21.94 10.35 -16.63
C PRO A 139 -23.18 9.83 -15.91
N GLU A 140 -23.47 8.54 -16.02
CA GLU A 140 -24.63 7.89 -15.40
C GLU A 140 -24.52 7.83 -13.88
N GLN A 141 -23.28 7.68 -13.33
CA GLN A 141 -23.02 7.58 -11.90
C GLN A 141 -22.68 8.94 -11.26
N LYS A 142 -22.43 9.95 -12.07
CA LYS A 142 -21.94 11.25 -11.62
C LYS A 142 -22.78 11.88 -10.51
N ALA A 143 -24.08 11.83 -10.61
CA ALA A 143 -24.97 12.44 -9.62
C ALA A 143 -24.89 11.74 -8.24
N GLU A 144 -24.79 10.40 -8.22
CA GLU A 144 -24.67 9.61 -7.03
C GLU A 144 -23.29 9.79 -6.37
N VAL A 145 -22.22 9.73 -7.18
CA VAL A 145 -20.84 9.93 -6.74
C VAL A 145 -20.64 11.33 -6.14
N ASP A 146 -21.12 12.39 -6.83
CA ASP A 146 -21.03 13.77 -6.34
C ASP A 146 -21.78 13.95 -5.01
N ALA A 147 -22.97 13.35 -4.89
CA ALA A 147 -23.76 13.39 -3.64
C ALA A 147 -23.02 12.67 -2.50
N TYR A 148 -22.39 11.53 -2.79
CA TYR A 148 -21.60 10.77 -1.82
C TYR A 148 -20.37 11.55 -1.35
N ILE A 149 -19.60 12.14 -2.29
CA ILE A 149 -18.44 12.99 -1.98
C ILE A 149 -18.86 14.16 -1.08
N ALA A 150 -19.96 14.86 -1.44
CA ALA A 150 -20.46 15.98 -0.65
C ALA A 150 -20.94 15.58 0.76
N ALA A 151 -21.46 14.39 0.92
CA ALA A 151 -21.86 13.85 2.23
C ALA A 151 -20.65 13.48 3.07
N THR A 152 -19.66 12.80 2.47
CA THR A 152 -18.43 12.38 3.13
C THR A 152 -17.56 13.55 3.55
N ALA A 153 -17.48 14.61 2.74
CA ALA A 153 -16.73 15.83 3.04
C ALA A 153 -17.20 16.56 4.32
N LYS A 154 -18.41 16.29 4.81
CA LYS A 154 -18.92 16.87 6.06
C LYS A 154 -18.44 16.13 7.31
N ARG A 155 -17.80 14.96 7.14
CA ARG A 155 -17.29 14.12 8.23
C ARG A 155 -15.77 14.21 8.26
N SER A 156 -15.21 14.33 9.45
CA SER A 156 -13.76 14.26 9.63
C SER A 156 -13.24 12.83 9.39
N GLU A 157 -11.98 12.69 9.00
CA GLU A 157 -11.33 11.38 8.86
C GLU A 157 -11.45 10.54 10.14
N ARG A 158 -11.34 11.19 11.32
CA ARG A 158 -11.47 10.52 12.61
C ARG A 158 -12.87 9.94 12.83
N GLU A 159 -13.92 10.66 12.44
CA GLU A 159 -15.31 10.19 12.51
C GLU A 159 -15.54 9.04 11.54
N ARG A 160 -15.01 9.13 10.33
CA ARG A 160 -15.10 8.07 9.31
C ARG A 160 -14.41 6.78 9.79
N MET A 161 -13.21 6.90 10.39
CA MET A 161 -12.49 5.73 10.95
C MET A 161 -13.18 5.12 12.16
N ALA A 162 -13.87 5.90 12.97
CA ALA A 162 -14.58 5.41 14.15
C ALA A 162 -15.89 4.69 13.79
N ASP A 163 -16.46 5.00 12.65
CA ASP A 163 -17.74 4.42 12.18
C ASP A 163 -17.47 3.13 11.39
N VAL A 164 -17.21 2.05 12.11
CA VAL A 164 -16.99 0.71 11.51
C VAL A 164 -18.28 -0.05 11.24
N LYS A 165 -19.44 0.50 11.63
CA LYS A 165 -20.74 -0.18 11.52
C LYS A 165 -21.54 0.25 10.30
N THR A 166 -21.32 1.46 9.82
CA THR A 166 -22.04 1.99 8.66
C THR A 166 -21.31 1.61 7.39
N ILE A 167 -21.94 0.75 6.58
CA ILE A 167 -21.41 0.40 5.25
C ILE A 167 -22.00 1.40 4.27
N SER A 168 -21.11 2.15 3.61
CA SER A 168 -21.52 3.12 2.60
C SER A 168 -20.50 3.19 1.47
N GLY A 169 -20.95 3.48 0.27
CA GLY A 169 -20.12 3.63 -0.93
C GLY A 169 -20.96 4.04 -2.11
N ALA A 170 -20.30 4.43 -3.20
CA ALA A 170 -20.94 4.67 -4.49
C ALA A 170 -20.11 4.05 -5.60
N PHE A 171 -20.78 3.46 -6.58
CA PHE A 171 -20.12 2.90 -7.76
C PHE A 171 -19.77 4.02 -8.73
N THR A 172 -18.53 4.03 -9.24
CA THR A 172 -18.07 5.07 -10.18
C THR A 172 -18.53 4.84 -11.63
N GLY A 173 -19.01 3.62 -11.95
CA GLY A 173 -19.29 3.20 -13.30
C GLY A 173 -18.04 2.73 -14.07
N ALA A 174 -16.85 2.95 -13.51
CA ALA A 174 -15.59 2.55 -14.11
C ALA A 174 -15.11 1.20 -13.59
N TYR A 175 -14.20 0.60 -14.36
CA TYR A 175 -13.57 -0.68 -14.02
C TYR A 175 -12.05 -0.56 -14.18
N ALA A 176 -11.32 -1.23 -13.31
CA ALA A 176 -9.89 -1.48 -13.45
C ALA A 176 -9.68 -2.88 -14.06
N GLU A 177 -8.57 -3.08 -14.73
CA GLU A 177 -8.16 -4.40 -15.21
C GLU A 177 -7.36 -5.12 -14.11
N HIS A 178 -7.75 -6.33 -13.77
CA HIS A 178 -6.96 -7.17 -12.87
C HIS A 178 -5.60 -7.50 -13.50
N PRO A 179 -4.47 -7.27 -12.79
CA PRO A 179 -3.14 -7.34 -13.40
C PRO A 179 -2.78 -8.72 -13.96
N PHE A 180 -3.34 -9.79 -13.39
CA PHE A 180 -3.05 -11.17 -13.79
C PHE A 180 -4.17 -11.81 -14.62
N THR A 181 -5.42 -11.77 -14.13
CA THR A 181 -6.55 -12.43 -14.82
C THR A 181 -7.07 -11.62 -16.01
N LYS A 182 -6.77 -10.31 -16.07
CA LYS A 182 -7.27 -9.36 -17.07
C LYS A 182 -8.78 -9.14 -17.03
N GLU A 183 -9.43 -9.63 -15.99
CA GLU A 183 -10.86 -9.42 -15.76
C GLU A 183 -11.15 -8.00 -15.26
N PRO A 184 -12.32 -7.42 -15.61
CA PRO A 184 -12.69 -6.10 -15.13
C PRO A 184 -13.09 -6.14 -13.66
N ILE A 185 -12.50 -5.26 -12.86
CA ILE A 185 -12.76 -5.07 -11.44
C ILE A 185 -13.51 -3.75 -11.26
N PRO A 186 -14.74 -3.72 -10.73
CA PRO A 186 -15.49 -2.49 -10.51
C PRO A 186 -14.81 -1.57 -9.50
N ILE A 187 -14.81 -0.25 -9.81
CA ILE A 187 -14.22 0.77 -8.95
C ILE A 187 -15.33 1.50 -8.19
N TRP A 188 -15.25 1.45 -6.88
CA TRP A 188 -16.14 2.10 -5.93
C TRP A 188 -15.43 3.23 -5.21
N ILE A 189 -16.18 4.14 -4.61
CA ILE A 189 -15.69 5.05 -3.58
C ILE A 189 -16.28 4.65 -2.24
N GLY A 190 -15.48 4.76 -1.16
CA GLY A 190 -15.90 4.40 0.19
C GLY A 190 -15.29 5.32 1.23
N ASP A 191 -16.06 5.72 2.21
CA ASP A 191 -15.64 6.65 3.26
C ASP A 191 -14.62 6.06 4.24
N TYR A 192 -14.46 4.73 4.24
CA TYR A 192 -13.45 4.03 5.03
C TYR A 192 -12.04 4.08 4.42
N VAL A 193 -11.92 4.47 3.14
CA VAL A 193 -10.63 4.70 2.48
C VAL A 193 -10.26 6.18 2.62
N LEU A 194 -9.05 6.45 3.07
CA LEU A 194 -8.56 7.81 3.29
C LEU A 194 -7.50 8.18 2.26
N ALA A 195 -7.61 9.35 1.65
CA ALA A 195 -6.63 9.84 0.67
C ALA A 195 -5.22 10.02 1.27
N GLY A 196 -5.13 10.32 2.57
CA GLY A 196 -3.86 10.46 3.30
C GLY A 196 -3.21 9.13 3.73
N TYR A 197 -3.82 7.97 3.42
CA TYR A 197 -3.30 6.66 3.79
C TYR A 197 -2.97 5.83 2.53
N GLY A 198 -1.68 5.49 2.38
CA GLY A 198 -1.19 4.80 1.18
C GLY A 198 -1.37 5.66 -0.07
N THR A 199 -1.97 5.10 -1.09
CA THR A 199 -2.30 5.78 -2.36
C THR A 199 -3.72 6.33 -2.39
N GLY A 200 -4.49 6.17 -1.32
CA GLY A 200 -5.93 6.46 -1.32
C GLY A 200 -6.75 5.47 -2.16
N ALA A 201 -6.14 4.36 -2.57
CA ALA A 201 -6.78 3.28 -3.31
C ALA A 201 -6.49 1.94 -2.62
N VAL A 202 -7.52 1.11 -2.50
CA VAL A 202 -7.46 -0.20 -1.87
C VAL A 202 -7.99 -1.25 -2.84
N MET A 203 -7.25 -2.35 -2.97
CA MET A 203 -7.81 -3.57 -3.57
C MET A 203 -8.61 -4.29 -2.49
N ALA A 204 -9.87 -4.57 -2.75
CA ALA A 204 -10.75 -5.24 -1.82
C ALA A 204 -10.73 -6.75 -2.01
N VAL A 205 -10.50 -7.47 -0.91
CA VAL A 205 -10.44 -8.94 -0.87
C VAL A 205 -11.48 -9.46 0.11
N PRO A 206 -12.75 -9.58 -0.28
CA PRO A 206 -13.84 -9.90 0.63
C PRO A 206 -13.68 -11.24 1.35
N CYS A 207 -13.04 -12.22 0.75
CA CYS A 207 -12.80 -13.50 1.42
C CYS A 207 -11.77 -13.42 2.56
N GLY A 208 -10.89 -12.39 2.58
CA GLY A 208 -9.77 -12.24 3.51
C GLY A 208 -9.84 -11.01 4.43
N ASP A 209 -10.81 -10.12 4.23
CA ASP A 209 -11.00 -8.92 5.05
C ASP A 209 -12.49 -8.73 5.37
N GLN A 210 -12.81 -8.57 6.67
CA GLN A 210 -14.20 -8.52 7.12
C GLN A 210 -14.93 -7.25 6.64
N ARG A 211 -14.24 -6.12 6.52
CA ARG A 211 -14.85 -4.88 6.04
C ARG A 211 -15.20 -4.98 4.55
N ASP A 212 -14.30 -5.56 3.78
CA ASP A 212 -14.52 -5.81 2.35
C ASP A 212 -15.64 -6.84 2.17
N TYR A 213 -15.71 -7.86 3.04
CA TYR A 213 -16.78 -8.85 3.06
C TYR A 213 -18.15 -8.21 3.29
N ASP A 214 -18.26 -7.38 4.33
CA ASP A 214 -19.50 -6.69 4.67
C ASP A 214 -19.93 -5.74 3.55
N PHE A 215 -18.96 -5.03 2.94
CA PHE A 215 -19.20 -4.17 1.79
C PHE A 215 -19.70 -4.98 0.58
N ALA A 216 -19.03 -6.07 0.24
CA ALA A 216 -19.42 -6.93 -0.87
C ALA A 216 -20.82 -7.52 -0.66
N LYS A 217 -21.14 -7.99 0.54
CA LYS A 217 -22.50 -8.48 0.89
C LYS A 217 -23.55 -7.38 0.74
N HIS A 218 -23.25 -6.15 1.21
CA HIS A 218 -24.18 -5.03 1.16
C HIS A 218 -24.52 -4.61 -0.28
N PHE A 219 -23.52 -4.59 -1.17
CA PHE A 219 -23.68 -4.15 -2.56
C PHE A 219 -23.89 -5.31 -3.54
N GLY A 220 -23.96 -6.55 -3.07
CA GLY A 220 -24.19 -7.73 -3.92
C GLY A 220 -23.00 -8.07 -4.82
N ILE A 221 -21.78 -7.75 -4.40
CA ILE A 221 -20.54 -8.09 -5.11
C ILE A 221 -20.18 -9.54 -4.80
N GLU A 222 -19.68 -10.29 -5.78
CA GLU A 222 -19.27 -11.68 -5.63
C GLU A 222 -18.09 -11.82 -4.65
N ILE A 223 -18.10 -12.90 -3.86
CA ILE A 223 -17.04 -13.20 -2.88
C ILE A 223 -16.46 -14.58 -3.21
N PRO A 224 -15.46 -14.67 -4.10
CA PRO A 224 -14.79 -15.94 -4.38
C PRO A 224 -13.94 -16.37 -3.18
N ASN A 225 -13.99 -17.66 -2.85
CA ASN A 225 -13.14 -18.22 -1.82
C ASN A 225 -11.81 -18.67 -2.43
N ILE A 226 -10.72 -18.05 -2.00
CA ILE A 226 -9.36 -18.41 -2.41
C ILE A 226 -8.62 -19.26 -1.37
N PHE A 227 -9.26 -19.56 -0.22
CA PHE A 227 -8.67 -20.34 0.86
C PHE A 227 -9.17 -21.79 0.81
N GLU A 228 -8.25 -22.74 0.69
CA GLU A 228 -8.59 -24.15 0.64
C GLU A 228 -9.10 -24.65 2.01
N GLY A 229 -10.24 -25.30 2.02
CA GLY A 229 -10.80 -25.92 3.24
C GLY A 229 -11.40 -24.94 4.25
N VAL A 230 -11.51 -23.65 3.93
CA VAL A 230 -12.11 -22.63 4.79
C VAL A 230 -13.54 -22.31 4.35
N ASP A 231 -14.47 -22.23 5.28
CA ASP A 231 -15.83 -21.76 5.03
C ASP A 231 -15.94 -20.25 5.26
N ILE A 232 -16.28 -19.52 4.20
CA ILE A 232 -16.47 -18.06 4.20
C ILE A 232 -17.94 -17.65 4.01
N SER A 233 -18.89 -18.56 4.20
CA SER A 233 -20.33 -18.28 3.96
C SER A 233 -20.90 -17.19 4.86
N GLU A 234 -20.44 -17.13 6.11
CA GLU A 234 -20.94 -16.21 7.14
C GLU A 234 -20.00 -15.03 7.44
N ALA A 235 -18.68 -15.19 7.23
CA ALA A 235 -17.68 -14.18 7.52
C ALA A 235 -16.42 -14.38 6.69
N ALA A 236 -15.59 -13.32 6.58
CA ALA A 236 -14.28 -13.40 5.97
C ALA A 236 -13.32 -14.24 6.81
N HIS A 237 -12.33 -14.87 6.13
CA HIS A 237 -11.22 -15.54 6.80
C HIS A 237 -10.12 -14.51 7.12
N THR A 238 -10.09 -14.06 8.36
CA THR A 238 -9.18 -12.98 8.81
C THR A 238 -7.96 -13.50 9.55
N ASP A 239 -7.80 -14.82 9.70
CA ASP A 239 -6.67 -15.42 10.39
C ASP A 239 -5.36 -15.14 9.63
N LYS A 240 -4.36 -14.76 10.39
CA LYS A 240 -3.00 -14.50 9.90
C LYS A 240 -2.16 -15.72 10.24
N ASP A 241 -2.17 -16.70 9.36
CA ASP A 241 -1.23 -17.82 9.43
C ASP A 241 0.17 -17.41 8.97
#